data_ab8894ea2811295748a020883de4efce
#
_entry.id   ab8894ea2811295748a020883de4efce
#
_cell.length_a   1.000
_cell.length_b   1.000
_cell.length_c   1.000
_cell.angle_alpha   90.00
_cell.angle_beta   90.00
_cell.angle_gamma   90.00
#
_symmetry.space_group_name_H-M   'P 1'
#
loop_
_entity.id
_entity.type
_entity.pdbx_description
1 polymer ?
#
loop_
_entity_poly.entity_id
_entity_poly.type
_entity_poly.pdbx_seq_one_letter_code
_entity_poly.pdbx_strand_id
1 'polypeptide(L)'
;SENIDQEYTIKWLAERFDISQTALKDCFKSLYEKPIYTWLKEYRIEKAKEYLTEKEDMSILDIAMAVGYKSQAKFGAVFKKICGMTPNEYRNQRH
;
A
#
# COMPACT_ATOMS: atom_id res chain seq x y z
N SER A 1 10.85 -4.01 11.03
CA SER A 1 11.24 -2.63 10.72
C SER A 1 10.70 -2.21 9.35
N GLU A 2 10.79 -0.95 9.08
CA GLU A 2 10.30 -0.45 7.79
C GLU A 2 11.10 -0.99 6.62
N ASN A 3 12.41 -1.16 6.80
CA ASN A 3 13.24 -1.69 5.72
C ASN A 3 12.84 -3.11 5.36
N ILE A 4 12.53 -3.92 6.37
CA ILE A 4 12.09 -5.29 6.12
C ILE A 4 10.76 -5.30 5.38
N ASP A 5 9.84 -4.45 5.79
CA ASP A 5 8.53 -4.36 5.15
C ASP A 5 8.66 -3.91 3.69
N GLN A 6 9.55 -2.96 3.43
CA GLN A 6 9.77 -2.47 2.08
C GLN A 6 10.38 -3.55 1.19
N GLU A 7 11.35 -4.30 1.72
CA GLU A 7 11.97 -5.38 0.98
C GLU A 7 10.96 -6.47 0.63
N TYR A 8 10.11 -6.80 1.59
CA TYR A 8 9.07 -7.80 1.36
C TYR A 8 8.12 -7.34 0.25
N THR A 9 7.76 -6.07 0.25
CA THR A 9 6.84 -5.54 -0.74
C THR A 9 7.44 -5.54 -2.14
N ILE A 10 8.72 -5.21 -2.26
CA ILE A 10 9.40 -5.23 -3.56
C ILE A 10 9.49 -6.66 -4.08
N LYS A 11 9.80 -7.60 -3.19
CA LYS A 11 9.86 -9.00 -3.55
C LYS A 11 8.50 -9.48 -4.06
N TRP A 12 7.44 -9.14 -3.34
CA TRP A 12 6.08 -9.52 -3.73
C TRP A 12 5.73 -8.96 -5.10
N LEU A 13 6.05 -7.71 -5.33
CA LEU A 13 5.72 -7.05 -6.58
C LEU A 13 6.53 -7.63 -7.74
N ALA A 14 7.82 -7.90 -7.51
CA ALA A 14 8.67 -8.49 -8.53
C ALA A 14 8.16 -9.87 -8.94
N GLU A 15 7.74 -10.67 -7.96
CA GLU A 15 7.19 -11.99 -8.24
C GLU A 15 5.89 -11.88 -9.03
N ARG A 16 5.08 -10.91 -8.69
CA ARG A 16 3.80 -10.70 -9.37
C ARG A 16 3.99 -10.33 -10.84
N PHE A 17 5.02 -9.56 -11.14
CA PHE A 17 5.32 -9.16 -12.51
C PHE A 17 6.34 -10.07 -13.20
N ASP A 18 6.79 -11.09 -12.48
CA ASP A 18 7.75 -12.08 -13.01
C ASP A 18 9.04 -11.42 -13.51
N ILE A 19 9.58 -10.50 -12.73
CA ILE A 19 10.86 -9.86 -13.02
C ILE A 19 11.70 -9.80 -11.76
N SER A 20 12.99 -9.53 -11.92
CA SER A 20 13.89 -9.43 -10.77
C SER A 20 13.61 -8.15 -9.99
N GLN A 21 14.00 -8.15 -8.72
CA GLN A 21 13.82 -6.96 -7.89
C GLN A 21 14.63 -5.78 -8.42
N THR A 22 15.85 -6.05 -8.92
CA THR A 22 16.70 -5.00 -9.47
C THR A 22 16.06 -4.39 -10.71
N ALA A 23 15.54 -5.24 -11.60
CA ALA A 23 14.88 -4.77 -12.81
C ALA A 23 13.66 -3.95 -12.48
N LEU A 24 12.89 -4.37 -11.45
CA LEU A 24 11.72 -3.64 -11.02
C LEU A 24 12.08 -2.25 -10.53
N LYS A 25 13.09 -2.16 -9.67
CA LYS A 25 13.53 -0.87 -9.12
C LYS A 25 14.01 0.07 -10.23
N ASP A 26 14.80 -0.45 -11.15
CA ASP A 26 15.32 0.36 -12.26
C ASP A 26 14.19 0.84 -13.16
N CYS A 27 13.24 -0.01 -13.42
CA CYS A 27 12.09 0.31 -14.26
C CYS A 27 11.28 1.46 -13.66
N PHE A 28 10.99 1.39 -12.37
CA PHE A 28 10.20 2.45 -11.73
C PHE A 28 10.96 3.75 -11.64
N LYS A 29 12.25 3.70 -11.37
CA LYS A 29 13.05 4.91 -11.32
C LYS A 29 13.07 5.60 -12.68
N SER A 30 13.19 4.82 -13.73
CA SER A 30 13.25 5.31 -15.09
C SER A 30 11.92 5.87 -15.58
N LEU A 31 10.82 5.16 -15.30
CA LEU A 31 9.51 5.53 -15.82
C LEU A 31 8.81 6.61 -15.03
N TYR A 32 8.96 6.59 -13.71
CA TYR A 32 8.16 7.45 -12.84
C TYR A 32 8.97 8.52 -12.14
N GLU A 33 10.28 8.49 -12.26
CA GLU A 33 11.19 9.47 -11.67
C GLU A 33 10.98 9.61 -10.16
N LYS A 34 10.51 8.55 -9.51
CA LYS A 34 10.34 8.54 -8.07
C LYS A 34 10.81 7.21 -7.51
N PRO A 35 11.24 7.18 -6.25
CA PRO A 35 11.64 5.92 -5.64
C PRO A 35 10.49 4.93 -5.63
N ILE A 36 10.82 3.66 -5.88
CA ILE A 36 9.79 2.62 -5.91
C ILE A 36 9.02 2.53 -4.59
N TYR A 37 9.69 2.83 -3.47
CA TYR A 37 9.02 2.76 -2.17
C TYR A 37 7.90 3.79 -2.06
N THR A 38 8.09 4.97 -2.62
CA THR A 38 7.05 6.00 -2.63
C THR A 38 5.87 5.55 -3.49
N TRP A 39 6.18 5.02 -4.67
CA TRP A 39 5.14 4.52 -5.56
C TRP A 39 4.35 3.38 -4.91
N LEU A 40 5.05 2.46 -4.26
CA LEU A 40 4.40 1.33 -3.60
C LEU A 40 3.48 1.78 -2.48
N LYS A 41 3.92 2.78 -1.71
CA LYS A 41 3.11 3.31 -0.63
C LYS A 41 1.80 3.88 -1.18
N GLU A 42 1.89 4.66 -2.24
CA GLU A 42 0.71 5.23 -2.88
C GLU A 42 -0.19 4.16 -3.49
N TYR A 43 0.41 3.16 -4.12
CA TYR A 43 -0.34 2.06 -4.72
C TYR A 43 -1.13 1.29 -3.65
N ARG A 44 -0.48 1.00 -2.53
CA ARG A 44 -1.14 0.28 -1.43
C ARG A 44 -2.33 1.07 -0.90
N ILE A 45 -2.18 2.38 -0.77
CA ILE A 45 -3.26 3.21 -0.26
C ILE A 45 -4.42 3.28 -1.26
N GLU A 46 -4.13 3.36 -2.55
CA GLU A 46 -5.19 3.32 -3.56
C GLU A 46 -5.97 2.00 -3.52
N LYS A 47 -5.26 0.89 -3.35
CA LYS A 47 -5.91 -0.40 -3.19
C LYS A 47 -6.76 -0.45 -1.93
N ALA A 48 -6.24 0.13 -0.85
CA ALA A 48 -7.01 0.17 0.40
C ALA A 48 -8.30 0.97 0.22
N LYS A 49 -8.26 2.06 -0.53
CA LYS A 49 -9.46 2.85 -0.80
C LYS A 49 -10.52 2.01 -1.50
N GLU A 50 -10.10 1.19 -2.47
CA GLU A 50 -11.03 0.31 -3.17
C GLU A 50 -11.69 -0.67 -2.21
N TYR A 51 -10.89 -1.31 -1.34
CA TYR A 51 -11.43 -2.26 -0.36
C TYR A 51 -12.37 -1.56 0.63
N LEU A 52 -12.00 -0.35 1.05
CA LEU A 52 -12.81 0.39 2.01
C LEU A 52 -14.19 0.74 1.43
N THR A 53 -14.27 0.98 0.13
CA THR A 53 -15.53 1.35 -0.50
C THR A 53 -16.29 0.16 -1.05
N GLU A 54 -15.60 -0.90 -1.50
CA GLU A 54 -16.25 -2.03 -2.15
C GLU A 54 -16.45 -3.24 -1.24
N LYS A 55 -15.63 -3.37 -0.20
CA LYS A 55 -15.67 -4.52 0.71
C LYS A 55 -16.05 -4.03 2.11
N GLU A 56 -17.29 -3.63 2.27
CA GLU A 56 -17.73 -3.00 3.52
C GLU A 56 -17.63 -3.93 4.73
N ASP A 57 -17.68 -5.23 4.52
CA ASP A 57 -17.59 -6.21 5.60
C ASP A 57 -16.15 -6.58 5.96
N MET A 58 -15.14 -6.10 5.22
CA MET A 58 -13.76 -6.29 5.61
C MET A 58 -13.40 -5.33 6.75
N SER A 59 -12.75 -5.85 7.78
CA SER A 59 -12.28 -4.99 8.86
C SER A 59 -11.08 -4.16 8.38
N ILE A 60 -10.80 -3.09 9.12
CA ILE A 60 -9.63 -2.26 8.79
C ILE A 60 -8.35 -3.08 8.88
N LEU A 61 -8.26 -3.99 9.87
CA LEU A 61 -7.11 -4.86 9.99
C LEU A 61 -6.98 -5.77 8.77
N ASP A 62 -8.09 -6.35 8.31
CA ASP A 62 -8.06 -7.23 7.14
C ASP A 62 -7.58 -6.47 5.91
N ILE A 63 -8.04 -5.25 5.74
CA ILE A 63 -7.62 -4.42 4.61
C ILE A 63 -6.13 -4.10 4.72
N ALA A 64 -5.66 -3.75 5.92
CA ALA A 64 -4.24 -3.46 6.15
C ALA A 64 -3.38 -4.64 5.71
N MET A 65 -3.77 -5.84 6.13
CA MET A 65 -3.03 -7.05 5.79
C MET A 65 -3.10 -7.34 4.29
N ALA A 66 -4.26 -7.13 3.70
CA ALA A 66 -4.45 -7.39 2.26
C ALA A 66 -3.57 -6.49 1.40
N VAL A 67 -3.30 -5.28 1.84
CA VAL A 67 -2.46 -4.36 1.05
C VAL A 67 -1.00 -4.36 1.50
N GLY A 68 -0.62 -5.30 2.36
CA GLY A 68 0.77 -5.55 2.67
C GLY A 68 1.32 -4.92 3.94
N TYR A 69 0.46 -4.38 4.79
CA TYR A 69 0.91 -3.86 6.08
C TYR A 69 0.77 -4.94 7.14
N LYS A 70 1.69 -4.94 8.10
CA LYS A 70 1.69 -5.96 9.14
C LYS A 70 0.89 -5.57 10.37
N SER A 71 0.53 -4.29 10.47
CA SER A 71 -0.27 -3.83 11.60
C SER A 71 -1.28 -2.80 11.13
N GLN A 72 -2.40 -2.77 11.83
CA GLN A 72 -3.44 -1.79 11.57
C GLN A 72 -2.96 -0.39 11.92
N ALA A 73 -2.17 -0.26 12.99
CA ALA A 73 -1.68 1.04 13.43
C ALA A 73 -0.78 1.68 12.37
N LYS A 74 0.13 0.91 11.81
CA LYS A 74 1.02 1.43 10.78
C LYS A 74 0.25 1.80 9.52
N PHE A 75 -0.67 0.94 9.12
CA PHE A 75 -1.53 1.20 7.96
C PHE A 75 -2.32 2.49 8.17
N GLY A 76 -2.95 2.63 9.33
CA GLY A 76 -3.75 3.82 9.63
C GLY A 76 -2.94 5.11 9.60
N ALA A 77 -1.71 5.06 10.14
CA ALA A 77 -0.84 6.22 10.15
C ALA A 77 -0.47 6.66 8.73
N VAL A 78 -0.09 5.70 7.88
CA VAL A 78 0.27 5.99 6.50
C VAL A 78 -0.94 6.49 5.72
N PHE A 79 -2.08 5.83 5.90
CA PHE A 79 -3.31 6.23 5.23
C PHE A 79 -3.69 7.67 5.58
N LYS A 80 -3.65 8.01 6.86
CA LYS A 80 -3.98 9.36 7.30
C LYS A 80 -3.01 10.38 6.74
N LYS A 81 -1.74 10.04 6.69
CA LYS A 81 -0.72 10.94 6.17
C LYS A 81 -0.96 11.26 4.69
N ILE A 82 -1.34 10.27 3.93
CA ILE A 82 -1.54 10.43 2.48
C ILE A 82 -2.92 11.00 2.17
N CYS A 83 -3.95 10.52 2.86
CA CYS A 83 -5.33 10.87 2.52
C CYS A 83 -5.92 11.98 3.38
N GLY A 84 -5.26 12.34 4.47
CA GLY A 84 -5.75 13.39 5.36
C GLY A 84 -6.83 12.94 6.34
N MET A 85 -7.18 11.67 6.32
CA MET A 85 -8.18 11.12 7.23
C MET A 85 -7.88 9.66 7.50
N THR A 86 -8.45 9.12 8.58
CA THR A 86 -8.23 7.71 8.91
C THR A 86 -9.03 6.82 7.96
N PRO A 87 -8.67 5.52 7.88
CA PRO A 87 -9.44 4.59 7.05
C PRO A 87 -10.91 4.52 7.43
N ASN A 88 -11.21 4.55 8.73
CA ASN A 88 -12.61 4.55 9.18
C ASN A 88 -13.34 5.81 8.74
N GLU A 89 -12.70 6.96 8.88
CA GLU A 89 -13.29 8.22 8.43
C GLU A 89 -13.55 8.19 6.92
N TYR A 90 -12.61 7.64 6.17
CA TYR A 90 -12.75 7.54 4.74
C TYR A 90 -13.93 6.65 4.36
N ARG A 91 -14.06 5.50 5.01
CA ARG A 91 -15.17 4.57 4.75
C ARG A 91 -16.52 5.22 5.06
N ASN A 92 -16.59 5.92 6.20
CA ASN A 92 -17.84 6.55 6.63
C ASN A 92 -18.21 7.74 5.76
N GLN A 93 -17.23 8.42 5.21
CA GLN A 93 -17.45 9.62 4.42
C GLN A 93 -18.18 9.35 3.10
N ARG A 94 -18.05 8.13 2.56
CA ARG A 94 -18.63 7.86 1.25
C ARG A 94 -20.15 7.76 1.27
N HIS A 95 -20.73 7.77 2.43
CA HIS A 95 -22.19 7.81 2.56
C HIS A 95 -22.68 9.23 2.56
#